data_4c51854e5a2e5a00ab2bdc412a41e20b
#
_entry.id   4c51854e5a2e5a00ab2bdc412a41e20b
#
_cell.length_a   1.000
_cell.length_b   1.000
_cell.length_c   1.000
_cell.angle_alpha   90.00
_cell.angle_beta   90.00
_cell.angle_gamma   90.00
#
_symmetry.space_group_name_H-M   'P 1'
#
loop_
_entity.id
_entity.type
_entity.pdbx_description
1 polymer ?
#
loop_
_entity_poly.entity_id
_entity_poly.type
_entity_poly.pdbx_seq_one_letter_code
_entity_poly.pdbx_strand_id
1 'polypeptide(L)'
;IHPFLDGNGRVARLMSHAMLLEVGIGSALWSVSRGLARNSADYKRLLMAADEPRRNDLDGRGALSHEALIDFCRFFLEICLDQIRYMRELLDPSEIQRRMELYVRDEESAERLPKRSFVVLREALLSGELERGRVPTLIDTSERTARRVISELIDKRLLVSGSHKAPLRLGFPIDVVERWFPKLYPVT
;
A
#
# COMPACT_ATOMS: atom_id res chain seq x y z
N ILE A 1 12.72 -6.22 25.81
CA ILE A 1 11.64 -6.80 26.63
C ILE A 1 11.00 -7.92 25.86
N HIS A 2 10.91 -9.10 26.44
CA HIS A 2 10.29 -10.28 25.83
C HIS A 2 9.09 -10.70 26.72
N PRO A 3 7.91 -10.06 26.59
CA PRO A 3 6.75 -10.34 27.45
C PRO A 3 6.06 -11.67 27.12
N PHE A 4 6.36 -12.31 26.00
CA PHE A 4 5.71 -13.53 25.53
C PHE A 4 6.72 -14.67 25.38
N LEU A 5 6.23 -15.91 25.47
CA LEU A 5 7.04 -17.12 25.20
C LEU A 5 7.48 -17.21 23.72
N ASP A 6 6.63 -16.73 22.81
CA ASP A 6 6.93 -16.61 21.37
C ASP A 6 6.27 -15.34 20.79
N GLY A 7 6.71 -14.92 19.60
CA GLY A 7 6.13 -13.80 18.88
C GLY A 7 6.63 -12.41 19.28
N ASN A 8 7.64 -12.31 20.17
CA ASN A 8 8.17 -11.01 20.62
C ASN A 8 8.66 -10.14 19.46
N GLY A 9 9.26 -10.72 18.42
CA GLY A 9 9.66 -9.98 17.23
C GLY A 9 8.47 -9.40 16.44
N ARG A 10 7.33 -10.10 16.42
CA ARG A 10 6.08 -9.55 15.81
C ARG A 10 5.55 -8.40 16.63
N VAL A 11 5.51 -8.54 17.95
CA VAL A 11 5.10 -7.48 18.88
C VAL A 11 6.01 -6.25 18.75
N ALA A 12 7.33 -6.42 18.72
CA ALA A 12 8.28 -5.32 18.56
C ALA A 12 8.01 -4.52 17.26
N ARG A 13 7.77 -5.22 16.14
CA ARG A 13 7.46 -4.54 14.86
C ARG A 13 6.11 -3.82 14.88
N LEU A 14 5.08 -4.39 15.53
CA LEU A 14 3.78 -3.74 15.71
C LEU A 14 3.89 -2.51 16.61
N MET A 15 4.65 -2.61 17.70
CA MET A 15 4.93 -1.46 18.58
C MET A 15 5.67 -0.35 17.84
N SER A 16 6.71 -0.69 17.07
CA SER A 16 7.42 0.31 16.25
C SER A 16 6.48 1.04 15.28
N HIS A 17 5.55 0.31 14.64
CA HIS A 17 4.55 0.90 13.78
C HIS A 17 3.59 1.82 14.54
N ALA A 18 3.08 1.37 15.69
CA ALA A 18 2.19 2.18 16.53
C ALA A 18 2.85 3.46 17.03
N MET A 19 4.11 3.38 17.48
CA MET A 19 4.87 4.55 17.91
C MET A 19 5.13 5.54 16.77
N LEU A 20 5.42 5.06 15.56
CA LEU A 20 5.56 5.93 14.38
C LEU A 20 4.24 6.64 14.05
N LEU A 21 3.09 5.96 14.16
CA LEU A 21 1.78 6.58 13.98
C LEU A 21 1.49 7.65 15.04
N GLU A 22 1.84 7.39 16.30
CA GLU A 22 1.63 8.32 17.42
C GLU A 22 2.40 9.64 17.22
N VAL A 23 3.61 9.58 16.68
CA VAL A 23 4.43 10.77 16.36
C VAL A 23 4.08 11.38 14.98
N GLY A 24 3.00 10.94 14.34
CA GLY A 24 2.55 11.47 13.06
C GLY A 24 3.37 11.01 11.85
N ILE A 25 4.20 9.99 12.01
CA ILE A 25 4.98 9.38 10.93
C ILE A 25 4.24 8.13 10.45
N GLY A 26 3.75 8.17 9.23
CA GLY A 26 3.06 7.04 8.62
C GLY A 26 1.55 7.22 8.53
N SER A 27 0.90 6.18 8.03
CA SER A 27 -0.56 6.12 7.87
C SER A 27 -1.01 4.66 7.94
N ALA A 28 -2.32 4.42 7.90
CA ALA A 28 -2.87 3.06 7.81
C ALA A 28 -2.40 2.29 6.55
N LEU A 29 -1.92 2.99 5.53
CA LEU A 29 -1.42 2.41 4.28
C LEU A 29 0.09 2.17 4.29
N TRP A 30 0.83 2.71 5.26
CA TRP A 30 2.28 2.61 5.34
C TRP A 30 2.71 1.70 6.48
N SER A 31 3.67 0.82 6.22
CA SER A 31 4.23 -0.07 7.25
C SER A 31 5.72 -0.30 7.05
N VAL A 32 6.49 -0.02 8.10
CA VAL A 32 7.93 -0.37 8.15
C VAL A 32 8.14 -1.89 8.04
N SER A 33 7.18 -2.68 8.48
CA SER A 33 7.28 -4.16 8.46
C SER A 33 7.48 -4.73 7.06
N ARG A 34 6.91 -4.09 6.02
CA ARG A 34 7.14 -4.47 4.62
C ARG A 34 8.61 -4.30 4.24
N GLY A 35 9.20 -3.16 4.58
CA GLY A 35 10.62 -2.88 4.30
C GLY A 35 11.56 -3.83 5.04
N LEU A 36 11.27 -4.12 6.31
CA LEU A 36 12.03 -5.08 7.10
C LEU A 36 11.93 -6.51 6.54
N ALA A 37 10.76 -6.91 6.06
CA ALA A 37 10.57 -8.23 5.43
C ALA A 37 11.41 -8.39 4.16
N ARG A 38 11.50 -7.35 3.34
CA ARG A 38 12.33 -7.34 2.11
C ARG A 38 13.83 -7.35 2.40
N ASN A 39 14.23 -6.88 3.56
CA ASN A 39 15.62 -6.82 4.03
C ASN A 39 15.84 -7.70 5.27
N SER A 40 15.19 -8.87 5.30
CA SER A 40 15.12 -9.70 6.50
C SER A 40 16.48 -10.22 6.98
N ALA A 41 17.41 -10.46 6.07
CA ALA A 41 18.76 -10.93 6.42
C ALA A 41 19.55 -9.84 7.16
N ASP A 42 19.57 -8.62 6.62
CA ASP A 42 20.25 -7.47 7.26
C ASP A 42 19.55 -7.08 8.55
N TYR A 43 18.22 -7.07 8.58
CA TYR A 43 17.46 -6.83 9.81
C TYR A 43 17.87 -7.76 10.93
N LYS A 44 17.93 -9.07 10.67
CA LYS A 44 18.31 -10.06 11.68
C LYS A 44 19.77 -9.89 12.11
N ARG A 45 20.67 -9.73 11.15
CA ARG A 45 22.11 -9.55 11.40
C ARG A 45 22.40 -8.34 12.27
N LEU A 46 21.83 -7.17 11.92
CA LEU A 46 22.05 -5.93 12.66
C LEU A 46 21.35 -5.93 14.02
N LEU A 47 20.17 -6.54 14.13
CA LEU A 47 19.48 -6.70 15.41
C LEU A 47 20.29 -7.59 16.36
N MET A 48 20.84 -8.68 15.88
CA MET A 48 21.72 -9.57 16.68
C MET A 48 23.00 -8.83 17.09
N ALA A 49 23.63 -8.10 16.17
CA ALA A 49 24.84 -7.32 16.47
C ALA A 49 24.59 -6.25 17.54
N ALA A 50 23.39 -5.66 17.58
CA ALA A 50 23.03 -4.66 18.61
C ALA A 50 22.96 -5.25 20.03
N ASP A 51 22.83 -6.58 20.17
CA ASP A 51 22.83 -7.29 21.46
C ASP A 51 24.21 -7.89 21.82
N GLU A 52 25.24 -7.68 20.99
CA GLU A 52 26.61 -8.12 21.27
C GLU A 52 27.30 -7.25 22.33
N PRO A 53 28.26 -7.82 23.07
CA PRO A 53 29.09 -7.04 24.00
C PRO A 53 29.81 -5.88 23.32
N ARG A 54 30.07 -4.81 24.08
CA ARG A 54 30.88 -3.68 23.62
C ARG A 54 32.28 -4.13 23.17
N ARG A 55 32.82 -3.53 22.13
CA ARG A 55 34.11 -3.89 21.54
C ARG A 55 35.30 -3.36 22.35
N ASN A 56 35.12 -2.22 23.03
CA ASN A 56 36.15 -1.57 23.84
C ASN A 56 35.49 -0.56 24.79
N ASP A 57 36.31 0.18 25.55
CA ASP A 57 35.86 1.16 26.55
C ASP A 57 35.19 2.41 25.93
N LEU A 58 35.43 2.69 24.65
CA LEU A 58 34.83 3.81 23.92
C LEU A 58 33.49 3.43 23.27
N ASP A 59 33.24 2.10 23.12
CA ASP A 59 31.99 1.56 22.58
C ASP A 59 31.01 1.22 23.73
N GLY A 60 30.60 2.24 24.51
CA GLY A 60 29.89 2.02 25.76
C GLY A 60 28.40 2.29 25.76
N ARG A 61 27.58 1.21 25.78
CA ARG A 61 26.17 1.23 26.18
C ARG A 61 26.00 0.21 27.33
N GLY A 62 26.60 0.52 28.48
CA GLY A 62 26.77 -0.48 29.55
C GLY A 62 27.64 -1.64 29.07
N ALA A 63 27.14 -2.88 29.14
CA ALA A 63 27.85 -4.06 28.67
C ALA A 63 27.74 -4.30 27.16
N LEU A 64 26.85 -3.61 26.46
CA LEU A 64 26.53 -3.82 25.05
C LEU A 64 27.17 -2.77 24.14
N SER A 65 27.34 -3.11 22.86
CA SER A 65 27.90 -2.23 21.83
C SER A 65 26.97 -1.06 21.51
N HIS A 66 27.52 0.15 21.63
CA HIS A 66 26.83 1.38 21.22
C HIS A 66 26.89 1.58 19.71
N GLU A 67 28.04 1.28 19.08
CA GLU A 67 28.22 1.41 17.63
C GLU A 67 27.24 0.49 16.88
N ALA A 68 27.12 -0.78 17.32
CA ALA A 68 26.19 -1.73 16.68
C ALA A 68 24.71 -1.30 16.84
N LEU A 69 24.35 -0.67 17.96
CA LEU A 69 23.02 -0.07 18.11
C LEU A 69 22.80 1.07 17.13
N ILE A 70 23.78 1.97 16.97
CA ILE A 70 23.72 3.07 15.99
C ILE A 70 23.54 2.54 14.58
N ASP A 71 24.26 1.48 14.20
CA ASP A 71 24.15 0.85 12.88
C ASP A 71 22.75 0.25 12.67
N PHE A 72 22.19 -0.40 13.68
CA PHE A 72 20.79 -0.87 13.63
C PHE A 72 19.79 0.27 13.49
N CYS A 73 19.94 1.35 14.26
CA CYS A 73 19.08 2.52 14.19
C CYS A 73 19.15 3.19 12.81
N ARG A 74 20.35 3.35 12.26
CA ARG A 74 20.56 3.91 10.91
C ARG A 74 19.83 3.06 9.85
N PHE A 75 20.08 1.76 9.86
CA PHE A 75 19.39 0.83 8.98
C PHE A 75 17.86 0.93 9.11
N PHE A 76 17.33 0.97 10.34
CA PHE A 76 15.88 1.08 10.56
C PHE A 76 15.31 2.37 9.97
N LEU A 77 15.98 3.50 10.16
CA LEU A 77 15.56 4.79 9.58
C LEU A 77 15.67 4.80 8.05
N GLU A 78 16.69 4.18 7.47
CA GLU A 78 16.82 4.02 6.02
C GLU A 78 15.67 3.21 5.45
N ILE A 79 15.26 2.12 6.12
CA ILE A 79 14.07 1.35 5.75
C ILE A 79 12.79 2.20 5.84
N CYS A 80 12.64 3.04 6.87
CA CYS A 80 11.51 3.96 6.97
C CYS A 80 11.47 4.92 5.77
N LEU A 81 12.59 5.54 5.42
CA LEU A 81 12.69 6.45 4.28
C LEU A 81 12.40 5.73 2.95
N ASP A 82 12.91 4.50 2.76
CA ASP A 82 12.62 3.69 1.58
C ASP A 82 11.12 3.43 1.45
N GLN A 83 10.45 3.05 2.55
CA GLN A 83 9.02 2.79 2.54
C GLN A 83 8.19 4.06 2.28
N ILE A 84 8.60 5.22 2.77
CA ILE A 84 7.93 6.51 2.49
C ILE A 84 8.06 6.85 1.00
N ARG A 85 9.25 6.71 0.42
CA ARG A 85 9.48 6.96 -1.02
C ARG A 85 8.64 6.00 -1.87
N TYR A 86 8.67 4.72 -1.55
CA TYR A 86 7.87 3.70 -2.22
C TYR A 86 6.38 4.05 -2.20
N MET A 87 5.83 4.41 -1.04
CA MET A 87 4.41 4.76 -0.93
C MET A 87 4.07 6.04 -1.69
N ARG A 88 4.95 7.04 -1.68
CA ARG A 88 4.77 8.27 -2.47
C ARG A 88 4.67 7.97 -3.96
N GLU A 89 5.56 7.13 -4.49
CA GLU A 89 5.54 6.73 -5.90
C GLU A 89 4.33 5.84 -6.23
N LEU A 90 3.98 4.94 -5.31
CA LEU A 90 2.86 4.02 -5.48
C LEU A 90 1.52 4.75 -5.54
N LEU A 91 1.35 5.77 -4.68
CA LEU A 91 0.12 6.53 -4.52
C LEU A 91 0.09 7.81 -5.38
N ASP A 92 1.08 8.03 -6.24
CA ASP A 92 1.05 9.13 -7.19
C ASP A 92 -0.20 9.00 -8.09
N PRO A 93 -1.12 10.00 -8.08
CA PRO A 93 -2.38 9.89 -8.81
C PRO A 93 -2.21 9.72 -10.31
N SER A 94 -1.19 10.33 -10.91
CA SER A 94 -0.91 10.22 -12.33
C SER A 94 -0.42 8.82 -12.71
N GLU A 95 0.42 8.22 -11.87
CA GLU A 95 0.91 6.88 -12.06
C GLU A 95 -0.19 5.81 -11.83
N ILE A 96 -1.07 6.02 -10.85
CA ILE A 96 -2.24 5.15 -10.66
C ILE A 96 -3.16 5.22 -11.89
N GLN A 97 -3.46 6.43 -12.38
CA GLN A 97 -4.28 6.61 -13.58
C GLN A 97 -3.67 5.90 -14.79
N ARG A 98 -2.36 6.08 -15.02
CA ARG A 98 -1.65 5.44 -16.14
C ARG A 98 -1.74 3.91 -16.06
N ARG A 99 -1.52 3.33 -14.87
CA ARG A 99 -1.61 1.88 -14.66
C ARG A 99 -3.04 1.36 -14.82
N MET A 100 -4.01 2.11 -14.33
CA MET A 100 -5.44 1.82 -14.50
C MET A 100 -5.84 1.87 -15.99
N GLU A 101 -5.38 2.87 -16.74
CA GLU A 101 -5.66 3.01 -18.17
C GLU A 101 -5.10 1.82 -18.96
N LEU A 102 -3.86 1.42 -18.70
CA LEU A 102 -3.25 0.24 -19.34
C LEU A 102 -4.06 -1.02 -19.06
N TYR A 103 -4.44 -1.26 -17.79
CA TYR A 103 -5.26 -2.39 -17.42
C TYR A 103 -6.61 -2.38 -18.15
N VAL A 104 -7.33 -1.26 -18.11
CA VAL A 104 -8.66 -1.17 -18.73
C VAL A 104 -8.57 -1.33 -20.24
N ARG A 105 -7.57 -0.77 -20.90
CA ARG A 105 -7.36 -0.94 -22.33
C ARG A 105 -7.14 -2.40 -22.73
N ASP A 106 -6.35 -3.14 -21.94
CA ASP A 106 -6.14 -4.58 -22.16
C ASP A 106 -7.45 -5.35 -21.98
N GLU A 107 -8.25 -5.03 -20.95
CA GLU A 107 -9.52 -5.68 -20.65
C GLU A 107 -10.62 -5.32 -21.68
N GLU A 108 -10.66 -4.08 -22.15
CA GLU A 108 -11.59 -3.65 -23.22
C GLU A 108 -11.23 -4.30 -24.57
N SER A 109 -9.93 -4.44 -24.88
CA SER A 109 -9.46 -5.11 -26.10
C SER A 109 -9.79 -6.61 -26.13
N ALA A 110 -9.83 -7.23 -24.95
CA ALA A 110 -10.21 -8.62 -24.77
C ALA A 110 -11.72 -8.82 -24.55
N GLU A 111 -12.53 -7.77 -24.72
CA GLU A 111 -13.99 -7.77 -24.51
C GLU A 111 -14.41 -8.19 -23.07
N ARG A 112 -13.51 -8.07 -22.10
CA ARG A 112 -13.80 -8.39 -20.70
C ARG A 112 -14.31 -7.19 -19.89
N LEU A 113 -14.13 -5.98 -20.40
CA LEU A 113 -14.71 -4.73 -19.87
C LEU A 113 -15.45 -3.97 -20.98
N PRO A 114 -16.55 -3.29 -20.65
CA PRO A 114 -17.24 -2.44 -21.61
C PRO A 114 -16.37 -1.23 -21.98
N LYS A 115 -16.51 -0.76 -23.20
CA LYS A 115 -15.83 0.46 -23.64
C LYS A 115 -16.19 1.65 -22.75
N ARG A 116 -15.23 2.56 -22.55
CA ARG A 116 -15.33 3.76 -21.70
C ARG A 116 -15.29 3.48 -20.20
N SER A 117 -14.97 2.25 -19.77
CA SER A 117 -14.76 1.89 -18.37
C SER A 117 -13.70 2.75 -17.69
N PHE A 118 -12.62 3.08 -18.40
CA PHE A 118 -11.55 3.92 -17.85
C PHE A 118 -12.05 5.30 -17.40
N VAL A 119 -12.92 5.94 -18.16
CA VAL A 119 -13.44 7.27 -17.82
C VAL A 119 -14.21 7.25 -16.50
N VAL A 120 -15.03 6.21 -16.29
CA VAL A 120 -15.78 6.02 -15.04
C VAL A 120 -14.86 5.75 -13.84
N LEU A 121 -13.91 4.84 -14.02
CA LEU A 121 -12.96 4.49 -12.95
C LEU A 121 -12.05 5.66 -12.58
N ARG A 122 -11.57 6.40 -13.58
CA ARG A 122 -10.76 7.60 -13.37
C ARG A 122 -11.52 8.67 -12.58
N GLU A 123 -12.78 8.92 -12.93
CA GLU A 123 -13.58 9.90 -12.20
C GLU A 123 -13.81 9.45 -10.75
N ALA A 124 -14.11 8.16 -10.53
CA ALA A 124 -14.24 7.61 -9.18
C ALA A 124 -12.94 7.71 -8.37
N LEU A 125 -11.76 7.56 -9.02
CA LEU A 125 -10.46 7.75 -8.38
C LEU A 125 -10.24 9.20 -7.96
N LEU A 126 -10.51 10.15 -8.86
CA LEU A 126 -10.20 11.57 -8.64
C LEU A 126 -11.19 12.26 -7.69
N SER A 127 -12.47 11.91 -7.78
CA SER A 127 -13.53 12.51 -6.96
C SER A 127 -13.72 11.78 -5.62
N GLY A 128 -13.15 10.56 -5.46
CA GLY A 128 -13.41 9.68 -4.32
C GLY A 128 -14.80 9.03 -4.38
N GLU A 129 -15.81 9.78 -4.79
CA GLU A 129 -17.20 9.33 -4.98
C GLU A 129 -17.76 9.84 -6.31
N LEU A 130 -18.51 8.99 -7.01
CA LEU A 130 -19.15 9.32 -8.29
C LEU A 130 -20.65 9.04 -8.22
N GLU A 131 -21.44 10.09 -8.38
CA GLU A 131 -22.90 9.97 -8.48
C GLU A 131 -23.31 9.22 -9.74
N ARG A 132 -24.17 8.19 -9.59
CA ARG A 132 -24.64 7.33 -10.71
C ARG A 132 -25.27 8.13 -11.83
N GLY A 133 -26.03 9.17 -11.50
CA GLY A 133 -26.71 10.04 -12.45
C GLY A 133 -25.76 10.88 -13.33
N ARG A 134 -24.50 11.05 -12.93
CA ARG A 134 -23.48 11.75 -13.73
C ARG A 134 -22.84 10.87 -14.79
N VAL A 135 -22.91 9.54 -14.64
CA VAL A 135 -22.21 8.61 -15.53
C VAL A 135 -22.66 8.71 -16.98
N PRO A 136 -23.98 8.81 -17.32
CA PRO A 136 -24.42 8.94 -18.72
C PRO A 136 -23.76 10.13 -19.43
N THR A 137 -23.74 11.29 -18.79
CA THR A 137 -23.11 12.51 -19.31
C THR A 137 -21.59 12.37 -19.37
N LEU A 138 -20.98 11.78 -18.36
CA LEU A 138 -19.53 11.59 -18.26
C LEU A 138 -18.97 10.76 -19.41
N ILE A 139 -19.66 9.68 -19.79
CA ILE A 139 -19.22 8.78 -20.87
C ILE A 139 -19.98 9.01 -22.19
N ASP A 140 -20.74 10.08 -22.29
CA ASP A 140 -21.52 10.47 -23.47
C ASP A 140 -22.33 9.29 -24.06
N THR A 141 -23.31 8.81 -23.27
CA THR A 141 -24.12 7.63 -23.67
C THR A 141 -25.51 7.68 -23.06
N SER A 142 -26.39 6.75 -23.52
CA SER A 142 -27.71 6.61 -22.95
C SER A 142 -27.67 6.09 -21.50
N GLU A 143 -28.69 6.42 -20.69
CA GLU A 143 -28.82 5.87 -19.32
C GLU A 143 -28.76 4.33 -19.28
N ARG A 144 -29.37 3.68 -20.26
CA ARG A 144 -29.37 2.21 -20.36
C ARG A 144 -27.95 1.67 -20.49
N THR A 145 -27.15 2.27 -21.38
CA THR A 145 -25.75 1.86 -21.59
C THR A 145 -24.90 2.17 -20.34
N ALA A 146 -25.09 3.35 -19.75
CA ALA A 146 -24.37 3.71 -18.51
C ALA A 146 -24.67 2.76 -17.36
N ARG A 147 -25.94 2.36 -17.18
CA ARG A 147 -26.32 1.33 -16.16
C ARG A 147 -25.63 0.01 -16.40
N ARG A 148 -25.51 -0.44 -17.67
CA ARG A 148 -24.78 -1.66 -18.01
C ARG A 148 -23.30 -1.53 -17.64
N VAL A 149 -22.63 -0.44 -18.01
CA VAL A 149 -21.23 -0.19 -17.67
C VAL A 149 -21.03 -0.22 -16.15
N ILE A 150 -21.88 0.48 -15.40
CA ILE A 150 -21.82 0.47 -13.92
C ILE A 150 -22.00 -0.94 -13.36
N SER A 151 -22.99 -1.71 -13.84
CA SER A 151 -23.24 -3.07 -13.37
C SER A 151 -22.03 -3.97 -13.58
N GLU A 152 -21.47 -3.97 -14.79
CA GLU A 152 -20.29 -4.78 -15.12
C GLU A 152 -19.06 -4.40 -14.28
N LEU A 153 -18.85 -3.11 -14.00
CA LEU A 153 -17.75 -2.65 -13.14
C LEU A 153 -17.96 -3.04 -11.66
N ILE A 154 -19.22 -3.06 -11.19
CA ILE A 154 -19.57 -3.54 -9.84
C ILE A 154 -19.39 -5.07 -9.74
N ASP A 155 -19.85 -5.82 -10.73
CA ASP A 155 -19.74 -7.27 -10.77
C ASP A 155 -18.27 -7.72 -10.71
N LYS A 156 -17.38 -6.96 -11.35
CA LYS A 156 -15.92 -7.14 -11.29
C LYS A 156 -15.27 -6.50 -10.06
N ARG A 157 -16.04 -5.91 -9.16
CA ARG A 157 -15.55 -5.21 -7.95
C ARG A 157 -14.58 -4.08 -8.22
N LEU A 158 -14.52 -3.57 -9.46
CA LEU A 158 -13.75 -2.38 -9.81
C LEU A 158 -14.43 -1.09 -9.33
N LEU A 159 -15.75 -1.16 -9.13
CA LEU A 159 -16.53 -0.18 -8.39
C LEU A 159 -17.25 -0.87 -7.23
N VAL A 160 -17.43 -0.12 -6.14
CA VAL A 160 -18.21 -0.54 -4.97
C VAL A 160 -19.25 0.53 -4.64
N SER A 161 -20.35 0.12 -4.03
CA SER A 161 -21.42 1.00 -3.59
C SER A 161 -22.13 0.41 -2.39
N GLY A 162 -22.46 1.23 -1.41
CA GLY A 162 -23.13 0.78 -0.19
C GLY A 162 -24.61 0.39 -0.38
N SER A 163 -25.23 0.83 -1.47
CA SER A 163 -26.60 0.46 -1.86
C SER A 163 -26.84 0.73 -3.35
N HIS A 164 -27.98 0.28 -3.85
CA HIS A 164 -28.37 0.49 -5.25
C HIS A 164 -28.50 2.00 -5.65
N LYS A 165 -28.68 2.88 -4.67
CA LYS A 165 -28.79 4.35 -4.90
C LYS A 165 -27.57 5.12 -4.43
N ALA A 166 -26.68 4.51 -3.66
CA ALA A 166 -25.50 5.16 -3.12
C ALA A 166 -24.47 5.49 -4.22
N PRO A 167 -23.62 6.51 -4.01
CA PRO A 167 -22.53 6.82 -4.90
C PRO A 167 -21.60 5.63 -5.15
N LEU A 168 -20.93 5.68 -6.27
CA LEU A 168 -19.93 4.72 -6.67
C LEU A 168 -18.56 5.16 -6.13
N ARG A 169 -17.80 4.22 -5.60
CA ARG A 169 -16.41 4.41 -5.19
C ARG A 169 -15.52 3.41 -5.92
N LEU A 170 -14.26 3.74 -6.06
CA LEU A 170 -13.29 2.81 -6.63
C LEU A 170 -13.14 1.58 -5.72
N GLY A 171 -13.18 0.39 -6.33
CA GLY A 171 -12.92 -0.89 -5.68
C GLY A 171 -11.52 -1.39 -6.01
N PHE A 172 -11.00 -2.29 -5.19
CA PHE A 172 -9.64 -2.84 -5.31
C PHE A 172 -9.69 -4.38 -5.22
N PRO A 173 -10.17 -5.07 -6.26
CA PRO A 173 -10.18 -6.54 -6.27
C PRO A 173 -8.75 -7.09 -6.29
N ILE A 174 -8.53 -8.22 -5.62
CA ILE A 174 -7.19 -8.80 -5.37
C ILE A 174 -6.42 -9.07 -6.67
N ASP A 175 -7.11 -9.55 -7.69
CA ASP A 175 -6.56 -9.85 -9.02
C ASP A 175 -6.08 -8.62 -9.80
N VAL A 176 -6.51 -7.42 -9.39
CA VAL A 176 -6.16 -6.14 -10.02
C VAL A 176 -5.17 -5.34 -9.17
N VAL A 177 -5.13 -5.59 -7.87
CA VAL A 177 -4.30 -4.81 -6.93
C VAL A 177 -2.84 -4.78 -7.35
N GLU A 178 -2.24 -5.89 -7.78
CA GLU A 178 -0.83 -5.91 -8.20
C GLU A 178 -0.58 -5.15 -9.51
N ARG A 179 -1.57 -5.06 -10.38
CA ARG A 179 -1.47 -4.30 -11.63
C ARG A 179 -1.54 -2.79 -11.40
N TRP A 180 -2.36 -2.35 -10.41
CA TRP A 180 -2.50 -0.93 -10.06
C TRP A 180 -1.45 -0.49 -9.04
N PHE A 181 -1.05 -1.38 -8.13
CA PHE A 181 -0.08 -1.14 -7.06
C PHE A 181 1.05 -2.18 -7.10
N PRO A 182 1.96 -2.09 -8.09
CA PRO A 182 3.01 -3.08 -8.29
C PRO A 182 3.93 -3.18 -7.07
N LYS A 183 4.30 -4.40 -6.72
CA LYS A 183 5.17 -4.71 -5.57
C LYS A 183 4.55 -4.34 -4.20
N LEU A 184 3.21 -4.21 -4.11
CA LEU A 184 2.54 -3.95 -2.84
C LEU A 184 2.81 -5.09 -1.84
N TYR A 185 2.76 -6.32 -2.32
CA TYR A 185 3.12 -7.49 -1.52
C TYR A 185 4.58 -7.89 -1.76
N PRO A 186 5.32 -8.29 -0.70
CA PRO A 186 6.65 -8.87 -0.88
C PRO A 186 6.53 -10.13 -1.75
N VAL A 187 7.36 -10.23 -2.76
CA VAL A 187 7.52 -11.49 -3.49
C VAL A 187 8.24 -12.44 -2.54
N THR A 188 7.58 -13.53 -2.16
CA THR A 188 8.17 -14.61 -1.37
C THR A 188 9.20 -15.38 -2.19
#